data_9947c244f4dda69c7ed940f497c8f035
#
_entry.id   9947c244f4dda69c7ed940f497c8f035
#
_cell.length_a   1.000
_cell.length_b   1.000
_cell.length_c   1.000
_cell.angle_alpha   90.00
_cell.angle_beta   90.00
_cell.angle_gamma   90.00
#
_symmetry.space_group_name_H-M   'P 1'
#
loop_
_entity.id
_entity.type
_entity.pdbx_description
1 polymer ?
#
loop_
_entity_poly.entity_id
_entity_poly.type
_entity_poly.pdbx_seq_one_letter_code
_entity_poly.pdbx_strand_id
1 'polypeptide(L)'
;MVFAGRTEVLDAAGEALEIAAFDGRTPRPLILVGPRGVGKTVTLGQISAAAAQQHSWPTVHVEATPGQLIDVLVSRLKDAEDVFHGTAPSPASRTTITGTKVEATILGVGGGVEIKRDAADPQPTLRDQLRATMEAALERGAGLLITLDELQNASTADLHELGGVLQESVPESWPLVVAIAALPSLREKRGKRLPTYLERAEWHPLESLPNSDAREALTGPAAQSGRPMTSEAADLLLSQSGGYPYAIQVAGHFAWRSSTGSDAIEVEHARTAVPRIEADLDQLFLSRWDGASAREQEYLSALATVQQHVDEPNGGHVAAALGEATQAVSYLRDRLIKKGTIYRSAAGGLHFITPGMARWVRDRTAD
;
A
#
# COMPACT_ATOMS: atom_id res chain seq x y z
N MET A 1 -3.89 4.70 17.48
CA MET A 1 -3.45 5.34 16.21
C MET A 1 -4.66 6.00 15.59
N VAL A 2 -4.58 7.26 15.21
CA VAL A 2 -5.65 7.92 14.44
C VAL A 2 -5.45 7.53 12.97
N PHE A 3 -6.48 6.94 12.36
CA PHE A 3 -6.53 6.67 10.93
C PHE A 3 -7.48 7.70 10.34
N ALA A 4 -6.96 8.57 9.49
CA ALA A 4 -7.73 9.65 8.90
C ALA A 4 -7.91 9.45 7.39
N GLY A 5 -9.07 9.80 6.90
CA GLY A 5 -9.45 9.61 5.51
C GLY A 5 -9.69 8.13 5.15
N ARG A 6 -9.88 7.86 3.85
CA ARG A 6 -10.12 6.51 3.31
C ARG A 6 -11.45 5.88 3.72
N THR A 7 -12.40 6.68 4.16
CA THR A 7 -13.73 6.20 4.59
C THR A 7 -14.37 5.32 3.50
N GLU A 8 -14.38 5.78 2.25
CA GLU A 8 -14.95 5.04 1.11
C GLU A 8 -14.35 3.62 0.96
N VAL A 9 -13.02 3.50 1.13
CA VAL A 9 -12.34 2.19 1.02
C VAL A 9 -12.65 1.30 2.22
N LEU A 10 -12.73 1.87 3.41
CA LEU A 10 -13.07 1.11 4.61
C LEU A 10 -14.55 0.69 4.61
N ASP A 11 -15.43 1.52 4.09
CA ASP A 11 -16.85 1.19 3.92
C ASP A 11 -17.02 0.04 2.91
N ALA A 12 -16.34 0.12 1.76
CA ALA A 12 -16.33 -0.96 0.77
C ALA A 12 -15.77 -2.27 1.34
N ALA A 13 -14.72 -2.19 2.16
CA ALA A 13 -14.16 -3.36 2.84
C ALA A 13 -15.12 -3.93 3.89
N GLY A 14 -15.80 -3.08 4.65
CA GLY A 14 -16.86 -3.47 5.58
C GLY A 14 -18.01 -4.19 4.88
N GLU A 15 -18.50 -3.62 3.78
CA GLU A 15 -19.54 -4.25 2.95
C GLU A 15 -19.08 -5.62 2.40
N ALA A 16 -17.83 -5.72 1.93
CA ALA A 16 -17.30 -6.99 1.46
C ALA A 16 -17.24 -8.05 2.58
N LEU A 17 -16.86 -7.66 3.80
CA LEU A 17 -16.85 -8.56 4.96
C LEU A 17 -18.29 -9.00 5.32
N GLU A 18 -19.26 -8.11 5.30
CA GLU A 18 -20.68 -8.43 5.57
C GLU A 18 -21.27 -9.37 4.50
N ILE A 19 -21.03 -9.08 3.20
CA ILE A 19 -21.46 -9.95 2.10
C ILE A 19 -20.91 -11.36 2.27
N ALA A 20 -19.61 -11.48 2.59
CA ALA A 20 -19.00 -12.79 2.78
C ALA A 20 -19.50 -13.51 4.05
N ALA A 21 -19.77 -12.76 5.13
CA ALA A 21 -20.20 -13.34 6.40
C ALA A 21 -21.67 -13.79 6.39
N PHE A 22 -22.56 -13.04 5.72
CA PHE A 22 -24.01 -13.20 5.90
C PHE A 22 -24.78 -13.59 4.63
N ASP A 23 -24.29 -13.16 3.45
CA ASP A 23 -25.00 -13.40 2.18
C ASP A 23 -24.61 -14.73 1.50
N GLY A 24 -23.60 -15.44 2.02
CA GLY A 24 -23.09 -16.67 1.40
C GLY A 24 -22.58 -16.45 -0.02
N ARG A 25 -21.93 -15.32 -0.27
CA ARG A 25 -21.34 -14.96 -1.56
C ARG A 25 -19.90 -14.49 -1.38
N THR A 26 -19.01 -14.93 -2.27
CA THR A 26 -17.65 -14.40 -2.30
C THR A 26 -17.65 -13.02 -3.00
N PRO A 27 -17.29 -11.93 -2.29
CA PRO A 27 -17.26 -10.58 -2.88
C PRO A 27 -16.12 -10.46 -3.91
N ARG A 28 -16.18 -9.39 -4.72
CA ARG A 28 -15.06 -9.03 -5.58
C ARG A 28 -13.85 -8.64 -4.73
N PRO A 29 -12.60 -8.97 -5.16
CA PRO A 29 -11.43 -8.50 -4.46
C PRO A 29 -11.35 -6.98 -4.49
N LEU A 30 -10.84 -6.39 -3.41
CA LEU A 30 -10.54 -4.96 -3.30
C LEU A 30 -9.09 -4.72 -3.69
N ILE A 31 -8.81 -3.80 -4.60
CA ILE A 31 -7.45 -3.44 -4.99
C ILE A 31 -7.16 -1.98 -4.68
N LEU A 32 -6.35 -1.74 -3.67
CA LEU A 32 -5.85 -0.44 -3.28
C LEU A 32 -4.67 -0.06 -4.16
N VAL A 33 -4.81 0.96 -5.00
CA VAL A 33 -3.77 1.39 -5.93
C VAL A 33 -3.33 2.81 -5.62
N GLY A 34 -2.05 3.02 -5.47
CA GLY A 34 -1.53 4.37 -5.25
C GLY A 34 -0.02 4.42 -5.14
N PRO A 35 0.55 5.61 -5.07
CA PRO A 35 1.99 5.82 -4.94
C PRO A 35 2.56 5.17 -3.67
N ARG A 36 3.89 5.09 -3.59
CA ARG A 36 4.55 4.67 -2.34
C ARG A 36 4.30 5.71 -1.25
N GLY A 37 4.18 5.27 0.01
CA GLY A 37 3.96 6.15 1.16
C GLY A 37 2.56 6.78 1.25
N VAL A 38 1.60 6.38 0.41
CA VAL A 38 0.21 6.88 0.43
C VAL A 38 -0.66 6.18 1.49
N GLY A 39 -0.12 5.19 2.20
CA GLY A 39 -0.81 4.50 3.28
C GLY A 39 -1.50 3.18 2.89
N LYS A 40 -1.19 2.56 1.74
CA LYS A 40 -1.80 1.29 1.30
C LYS A 40 -1.69 0.17 2.34
N THR A 41 -0.47 -0.12 2.81
CA THR A 41 -0.20 -1.14 3.85
C THR A 41 -0.95 -0.86 5.14
N VAL A 42 -1.01 0.43 5.54
CA VAL A 42 -1.74 0.85 6.74
C VAL A 42 -3.25 0.63 6.56
N THR A 43 -3.79 0.89 5.36
CA THR A 43 -5.20 0.63 5.04
C THR A 43 -5.51 -0.87 5.06
N LEU A 44 -4.63 -1.74 4.51
CA LEU A 44 -4.77 -3.19 4.66
C LEU A 44 -4.80 -3.62 6.14
N GLY A 45 -3.95 -3.01 6.98
CA GLY A 45 -3.96 -3.24 8.42
C GLY A 45 -5.28 -2.85 9.08
N GLN A 46 -5.93 -1.76 8.66
CA GLN A 46 -7.25 -1.37 9.17
C GLN A 46 -8.35 -2.33 8.73
N ILE A 47 -8.32 -2.80 7.48
CA ILE A 47 -9.24 -3.84 6.99
C ILE A 47 -9.07 -5.14 7.79
N SER A 48 -7.81 -5.52 8.08
CA SER A 48 -7.52 -6.69 8.92
C SER A 48 -8.04 -6.52 10.35
N ALA A 49 -7.89 -5.33 10.92
CA ALA A 49 -8.42 -5.03 12.24
C ALA A 49 -9.96 -5.10 12.26
N ALA A 50 -10.63 -4.60 11.22
CA ALA A 50 -12.09 -4.69 11.08
C ALA A 50 -12.56 -6.16 11.00
N ALA A 51 -11.92 -6.99 10.17
CA ALA A 51 -12.23 -8.42 10.06
C ALA A 51 -12.08 -9.16 11.41
N ALA A 52 -11.01 -8.85 12.16
CA ALA A 52 -10.77 -9.46 13.47
C ALA A 52 -11.77 -8.98 14.53
N GLN A 53 -12.09 -7.67 14.57
CA GLN A 53 -12.94 -7.09 15.61
C GLN A 53 -14.44 -7.36 15.38
N GLN A 54 -14.90 -7.30 14.13
CA GLN A 54 -16.31 -7.41 13.79
C GLN A 54 -16.77 -8.86 13.57
N HIS A 55 -15.86 -9.69 13.01
CA HIS A 55 -16.19 -11.05 12.61
C HIS A 55 -15.32 -12.13 13.27
N SER A 56 -14.32 -11.75 14.06
CA SER A 56 -13.32 -12.68 14.64
C SER A 56 -12.58 -13.51 13.57
N TRP A 57 -12.45 -12.99 12.36
CA TRP A 57 -11.78 -13.67 11.27
C TRP A 57 -10.26 -13.48 11.34
N PRO A 58 -9.47 -14.54 11.13
CA PRO A 58 -8.04 -14.41 10.94
C PRO A 58 -7.72 -13.74 9.61
N THR A 59 -6.55 -13.12 9.57
CA THR A 59 -6.00 -12.54 8.34
C THR A 59 -4.75 -13.29 7.92
N VAL A 60 -4.72 -13.77 6.69
CA VAL A 60 -3.52 -14.23 6.00
C VAL A 60 -2.90 -13.06 5.26
N HIS A 61 -1.72 -12.61 5.68
CA HIS A 61 -1.00 -11.50 5.05
C HIS A 61 0.24 -11.98 4.32
N VAL A 62 0.40 -11.55 3.06
CA VAL A 62 1.57 -11.85 2.23
C VAL A 62 2.04 -10.59 1.50
N GLU A 63 3.33 -10.28 1.60
CA GLU A 63 3.99 -9.32 0.72
C GLU A 63 4.52 -10.04 -0.53
N ALA A 64 4.12 -9.58 -1.71
CA ALA A 64 4.47 -10.25 -2.96
C ALA A 64 5.96 -10.08 -3.30
N THR A 65 6.65 -11.21 -3.40
CA THR A 65 8.03 -11.32 -3.88
C THR A 65 8.04 -12.12 -5.19
N PRO A 66 8.84 -11.72 -6.20
CA PRO A 66 8.85 -12.40 -7.49
C PRO A 66 9.11 -13.90 -7.37
N GLY A 67 8.19 -14.73 -7.89
CA GLY A 67 8.30 -16.18 -7.93
C GLY A 67 8.17 -16.89 -6.57
N GLN A 68 7.73 -16.21 -5.51
CA GLN A 68 7.54 -16.79 -4.18
C GLN A 68 6.13 -16.55 -3.63
N LEU A 69 5.29 -15.78 -4.31
CA LEU A 69 3.98 -15.40 -3.80
C LEU A 69 3.14 -16.62 -3.44
N ILE A 70 3.08 -17.61 -4.33
CA ILE A 70 2.25 -18.81 -4.16
C ILE A 70 2.76 -19.66 -3.01
N ASP A 71 4.06 -19.96 -2.97
CA ASP A 71 4.65 -20.77 -1.90
C ASP A 71 4.42 -20.17 -0.51
N VAL A 72 4.62 -18.84 -0.40
CA VAL A 72 4.39 -18.12 0.87
C VAL A 72 2.91 -18.12 1.22
N LEU A 73 2.02 -17.91 0.25
CA LEU A 73 0.57 -17.91 0.50
C LEU A 73 0.08 -19.28 0.95
N VAL A 74 0.55 -20.38 0.33
CA VAL A 74 0.25 -21.76 0.73
C VAL A 74 0.69 -22.01 2.19
N SER A 75 1.91 -21.60 2.54
CA SER A 75 2.40 -21.73 3.92
C SER A 75 1.53 -20.96 4.92
N ARG A 76 1.14 -19.73 4.61
CA ARG A 76 0.30 -18.91 5.49
C ARG A 76 -1.14 -19.39 5.61
N LEU A 77 -1.68 -19.97 4.54
CA LEU A 77 -2.99 -20.62 4.58
C LEU A 77 -2.96 -21.85 5.50
N LYS A 78 -1.87 -22.62 5.49
CA LYS A 78 -1.70 -23.73 6.41
C LYS A 78 -1.63 -23.26 7.87
N ASP A 79 -0.89 -22.18 8.15
CA ASP A 79 -0.85 -21.58 9.49
C ASP A 79 -2.29 -21.20 9.95
N ALA A 80 -3.10 -20.65 9.04
CA ALA A 80 -4.50 -20.28 9.33
C ALA A 80 -5.39 -21.52 9.56
N GLU A 81 -5.21 -22.58 8.78
CA GLU A 81 -5.89 -23.88 8.98
C GLU A 81 -5.60 -24.45 10.37
N ASP A 82 -4.32 -24.44 10.80
CA ASP A 82 -3.91 -24.89 12.13
C ASP A 82 -4.56 -24.06 13.25
N VAL A 83 -4.76 -22.75 13.03
CA VAL A 83 -5.52 -21.90 13.96
C VAL A 83 -6.99 -22.33 14.04
N PHE A 84 -7.63 -22.63 12.91
CA PHE A 84 -9.01 -23.10 12.90
C PHE A 84 -9.13 -24.48 13.56
N HIS A 85 -8.18 -25.37 13.42
CA HIS A 85 -8.17 -26.65 14.12
C HIS A 85 -7.81 -26.54 15.62
N GLY A 86 -7.35 -25.37 16.08
CA GLY A 86 -6.95 -25.14 17.48
C GLY A 86 -5.61 -25.80 17.84
N THR A 87 -4.82 -26.18 16.86
CA THR A 87 -3.48 -26.76 17.02
C THR A 87 -2.39 -25.69 17.18
N ALA A 88 -2.69 -24.45 16.73
CA ALA A 88 -1.85 -23.27 16.94
C ALA A 88 -2.51 -22.29 17.93
N PRO A 89 -1.74 -21.50 18.73
CA PRO A 89 -2.30 -20.46 19.59
C PRO A 89 -3.00 -19.40 18.73
N SER A 90 -4.31 -19.17 19.02
CA SER A 90 -5.10 -18.16 18.34
C SER A 90 -4.42 -16.78 18.36
N PRO A 91 -4.35 -16.07 17.22
CA PRO A 91 -3.80 -14.72 17.15
C PRO A 91 -4.50 -13.71 18.08
N ALA A 92 -5.78 -13.94 18.39
CA ALA A 92 -6.59 -13.07 19.27
C ALA A 92 -6.05 -12.95 20.70
N SER A 93 -5.17 -13.85 21.18
CA SER A 93 -4.61 -13.81 22.53
C SER A 93 -3.32 -13.00 22.66
N ARG A 94 -2.84 -12.32 21.62
CA ARG A 94 -1.62 -11.50 21.65
C ARG A 94 -1.83 -10.01 21.39
N THR A 95 -3.00 -9.49 21.65
CA THR A 95 -3.18 -8.03 21.65
C THR A 95 -2.72 -7.46 22.98
N THR A 96 -1.41 -7.38 23.19
CA THR A 96 -0.87 -6.55 24.27
C THR A 96 -0.60 -5.17 23.67
N ILE A 97 -1.48 -4.24 24.00
CA ILE A 97 -1.25 -2.81 23.76
C ILE A 97 -0.14 -2.37 24.72
N THR A 98 1.08 -2.40 24.27
CA THR A 98 2.18 -1.69 24.91
C THR A 98 2.61 -0.59 23.94
N GLY A 99 2.48 0.66 24.38
CA GLY A 99 2.60 1.92 23.64
C GLY A 99 3.51 1.88 22.42
N THR A 100 3.00 2.44 21.33
CA THR A 100 3.65 2.80 20.06
C THR A 100 3.73 1.78 18.93
N LYS A 101 3.17 0.58 19.04
CA LYS A 101 2.97 -0.29 17.88
C LYS A 101 1.60 -0.94 17.97
N VAL A 102 0.70 -0.63 17.03
CA VAL A 102 -0.44 -1.47 16.74
C VAL A 102 0.11 -2.68 15.99
N GLU A 103 0.54 -3.68 16.72
CA GLU A 103 0.68 -5.02 16.17
C GLU A 103 -0.71 -5.65 16.21
N ALA A 104 -1.52 -5.36 15.18
CA ALA A 104 -2.50 -6.34 14.77
C ALA A 104 -1.67 -7.59 14.47
N THR A 105 -1.97 -8.72 15.09
CA THR A 105 -1.26 -9.96 14.80
C THR A 105 -1.70 -10.41 13.42
N ILE A 106 -1.10 -9.79 12.41
CA ILE A 106 -1.11 -10.25 11.04
C ILE A 106 -0.17 -11.44 11.06
N LEU A 107 -0.66 -12.64 10.77
CA LEU A 107 0.20 -13.79 10.54
C LEU A 107 1.18 -13.41 9.42
N GLY A 108 2.43 -13.08 9.78
CA GLY A 108 3.45 -12.73 8.78
C GLY A 108 4.23 -11.44 8.97
N VAL A 109 4.03 -10.64 10.02
CA VAL A 109 4.91 -9.48 10.30
C VAL A 109 6.02 -9.89 11.28
N GLY A 110 7.22 -10.02 10.76
CA GLY A 110 8.45 -10.16 11.53
C GLY A 110 9.19 -11.48 11.32
N GLY A 111 10.18 -11.45 10.48
CA GLY A 111 11.18 -12.49 10.25
C GLY A 111 11.15 -13.04 8.84
N GLY A 112 12.26 -12.90 8.13
CA GLY A 112 12.49 -13.63 6.88
C GLY A 112 12.34 -15.13 7.17
N VAL A 113 11.35 -15.76 6.60
CA VAL A 113 11.19 -17.22 6.66
C VAL A 113 12.20 -17.80 5.70
N GLU A 114 13.33 -18.30 6.23
CA GLU A 114 14.10 -19.30 5.49
C GLU A 114 13.24 -20.56 5.39
N ILE A 115 12.66 -20.79 4.22
CA ILE A 115 11.98 -22.05 3.90
C ILE A 115 13.06 -23.10 3.78
N LYS A 116 13.34 -23.84 4.86
CA LYS A 116 14.10 -25.09 4.80
C LYS A 116 13.18 -26.11 4.11
N ARG A 117 13.51 -26.42 2.88
CA ARG A 117 12.87 -27.52 2.14
C ARG A 117 13.36 -28.85 2.71
N ASP A 118 12.56 -29.46 3.54
CA ASP A 118 12.66 -30.91 3.75
C ASP A 118 11.93 -31.62 2.61
N ALA A 119 12.69 -32.43 1.84
CA ALA A 119 12.26 -33.05 0.58
C ALA A 119 11.52 -34.37 0.84
N ALA A 120 10.37 -34.35 1.50
CA ALA A 120 9.68 -35.62 1.81
C ALA A 120 8.18 -35.70 1.45
N ASP A 121 7.44 -34.57 1.35
CA ASP A 121 6.03 -34.58 0.91
C ASP A 121 5.77 -33.59 -0.19
N PRO A 122 4.99 -33.92 -1.24
CA PRO A 122 4.60 -32.91 -2.23
C PRO A 122 3.79 -31.83 -1.55
N GLN A 123 4.28 -30.59 -1.65
CA GLN A 123 3.55 -29.42 -1.13
C GLN A 123 2.15 -29.37 -1.76
N PRO A 124 1.09 -29.11 -0.98
CA PRO A 124 -0.25 -28.93 -1.54
C PRO A 124 -0.24 -27.78 -2.54
N THR A 125 -1.08 -27.85 -3.56
CA THR A 125 -1.29 -26.72 -4.47
C THR A 125 -1.99 -25.60 -3.71
N LEU A 126 -1.91 -24.35 -4.23
CA LEU A 126 -2.67 -23.23 -3.66
C LEU A 126 -4.16 -23.54 -3.57
N ARG A 127 -4.71 -24.23 -4.58
CA ARG A 127 -6.12 -24.65 -4.62
C ARG A 127 -6.46 -25.59 -3.47
N ASP A 128 -5.67 -26.65 -3.29
CA ASP A 128 -5.92 -27.66 -2.28
C ASP A 128 -5.79 -27.07 -0.87
N GLN A 129 -4.78 -26.24 -0.66
CA GLN A 129 -4.57 -25.57 0.63
C GLN A 129 -5.65 -24.56 0.95
N LEU A 130 -6.08 -23.73 -0.02
CA LEU A 130 -7.18 -22.80 0.19
C LEU A 130 -8.47 -23.52 0.52
N ARG A 131 -8.77 -24.64 -0.18
CA ARG A 131 -9.95 -25.47 0.11
C ARG A 131 -9.91 -26.01 1.54
N ALA A 132 -8.81 -26.64 1.94
CA ALA A 132 -8.66 -27.18 3.30
C ALA A 132 -8.82 -26.10 4.37
N THR A 133 -8.20 -24.93 4.17
CA THR A 133 -8.34 -23.78 5.08
C THR A 133 -9.79 -23.29 5.18
N MET A 134 -10.51 -23.20 4.05
CA MET A 134 -11.89 -22.74 4.04
C MET A 134 -12.88 -23.76 4.64
N GLU A 135 -12.64 -25.06 4.44
CA GLU A 135 -13.39 -26.13 5.09
C GLU A 135 -13.25 -26.03 6.63
N ALA A 136 -12.01 -25.88 7.12
CA ALA A 136 -11.74 -25.68 8.55
C ALA A 136 -12.37 -24.38 9.09
N ALA A 137 -12.42 -23.29 8.30
CA ALA A 137 -13.08 -22.04 8.66
C ALA A 137 -14.61 -22.25 8.79
N LEU A 138 -15.22 -22.93 7.82
CA LEU A 138 -16.68 -23.19 7.80
C LEU A 138 -17.10 -24.08 8.98
N GLU A 139 -16.32 -25.08 9.38
CA GLU A 139 -16.58 -25.89 10.59
C GLU A 139 -16.65 -25.06 11.86
N ARG A 140 -15.98 -23.89 11.88
CA ARG A 140 -16.00 -22.94 13.00
C ARG A 140 -17.04 -21.82 12.85
N GLY A 141 -17.79 -21.81 11.75
CA GLY A 141 -18.68 -20.69 11.41
C GLY A 141 -17.93 -19.38 11.22
N ALA A 142 -16.69 -19.46 10.76
CA ALA A 142 -15.80 -18.31 10.54
C ALA A 142 -15.51 -18.12 9.05
N GLY A 143 -14.88 -17.00 8.72
CA GLY A 143 -14.34 -16.74 7.39
C GLY A 143 -12.87 -16.38 7.44
N LEU A 144 -12.33 -15.97 6.31
CA LEU A 144 -10.93 -15.67 6.11
C LEU A 144 -10.77 -14.35 5.36
N LEU A 145 -9.86 -13.50 5.83
CA LEU A 145 -9.34 -12.36 5.07
C LEU A 145 -7.94 -12.69 4.54
N ILE A 146 -7.74 -12.55 3.24
CA ILE A 146 -6.41 -12.58 2.61
C ILE A 146 -6.03 -11.16 2.24
N THR A 147 -4.87 -10.69 2.72
CA THR A 147 -4.30 -9.41 2.31
C THR A 147 -2.98 -9.63 1.57
N LEU A 148 -2.87 -9.03 0.38
CA LEU A 148 -1.67 -9.14 -0.47
C LEU A 148 -1.09 -7.74 -0.66
N ASP A 149 0.13 -7.52 -0.19
CA ASP A 149 0.82 -6.24 -0.38
C ASP A 149 1.85 -6.30 -1.51
N GLU A 150 2.16 -5.15 -2.10
CA GLU A 150 3.12 -4.98 -3.20
C GLU A 150 2.88 -5.92 -4.41
N LEU A 151 1.60 -6.23 -4.74
CA LEU A 151 1.24 -7.25 -5.74
C LEU A 151 1.83 -6.98 -7.14
N GLN A 152 2.25 -5.77 -7.47
CA GLN A 152 2.96 -5.50 -8.73
C GLN A 152 4.29 -6.26 -8.84
N ASN A 153 4.88 -6.74 -7.74
CA ASN A 153 6.11 -7.51 -7.73
C ASN A 153 5.89 -8.98 -8.10
N ALA A 154 4.67 -9.48 -8.01
CA ALA A 154 4.33 -10.85 -8.38
C ALA A 154 4.68 -11.15 -9.84
N SER A 155 5.15 -12.36 -10.11
CA SER A 155 5.37 -12.83 -11.48
C SER A 155 4.04 -12.97 -12.24
N THR A 156 4.10 -13.00 -13.56
CA THR A 156 2.90 -13.25 -14.37
C THR A 156 2.30 -14.62 -14.07
N ALA A 157 3.14 -15.65 -13.83
CA ALA A 157 2.70 -16.99 -13.47
C ALA A 157 1.94 -16.97 -12.13
N ASP A 158 2.53 -16.36 -11.09
CA ASP A 158 1.88 -16.22 -9.76
C ASP A 158 0.52 -15.51 -9.87
N LEU A 159 0.43 -14.44 -10.66
CA LEU A 159 -0.83 -13.72 -10.85
C LEU A 159 -1.90 -14.58 -11.53
N HIS A 160 -1.52 -15.38 -12.53
CA HIS A 160 -2.47 -16.27 -13.23
C HIS A 160 -2.92 -17.41 -12.32
N GLU A 161 -2.01 -18.02 -11.55
CA GLU A 161 -2.36 -19.07 -10.59
C GLU A 161 -3.28 -18.53 -9.50
N LEU A 162 -2.91 -17.43 -8.85
CA LEU A 162 -3.75 -16.74 -7.86
C LEU A 162 -5.13 -16.41 -8.43
N GLY A 163 -5.18 -15.75 -9.59
CA GLY A 163 -6.45 -15.35 -10.20
C GLY A 163 -7.31 -16.53 -10.61
N GLY A 164 -6.71 -17.63 -11.06
CA GLY A 164 -7.41 -18.88 -11.39
C GLY A 164 -8.04 -19.50 -10.16
N VAL A 165 -7.29 -19.69 -9.09
CA VAL A 165 -7.78 -20.26 -7.83
C VAL A 165 -8.88 -19.40 -7.21
N LEU A 166 -8.71 -18.06 -7.17
CA LEU A 166 -9.72 -17.15 -6.64
C LEU A 166 -10.99 -17.13 -7.51
N GLN A 167 -10.88 -17.27 -8.82
CA GLN A 167 -12.05 -17.37 -9.70
C GLN A 167 -12.82 -18.66 -9.47
N GLU A 168 -12.15 -19.76 -9.23
CA GLU A 168 -12.76 -21.06 -8.94
C GLU A 168 -13.40 -21.11 -7.55
N SER A 169 -12.98 -20.26 -6.61
CA SER A 169 -13.59 -20.17 -5.28
C SER A 169 -14.97 -19.50 -5.28
N VAL A 170 -15.31 -18.71 -6.32
CA VAL A 170 -16.56 -17.95 -6.39
C VAL A 170 -17.82 -18.86 -6.31
N PRO A 171 -17.93 -19.96 -7.07
CA PRO A 171 -19.09 -20.86 -6.98
C PRO A 171 -19.23 -21.57 -5.62
N GLU A 172 -18.15 -21.69 -4.87
CA GLU A 172 -18.14 -22.36 -3.56
C GLU A 172 -18.80 -21.48 -2.47
N SER A 173 -19.04 -20.20 -2.77
CA SER A 173 -19.68 -19.24 -1.84
C SER A 173 -18.97 -19.17 -0.48
N TRP A 174 -17.63 -19.24 -0.48
CA TRP A 174 -16.86 -19.19 0.75
C TRP A 174 -16.90 -17.81 1.41
N PRO A 175 -16.90 -17.74 2.75
CA PRO A 175 -16.72 -16.51 3.50
C PRO A 175 -15.26 -16.04 3.41
N LEU A 176 -14.86 -15.64 2.21
CA LEU A 176 -13.51 -15.26 1.84
C LEU A 176 -13.50 -13.84 1.30
N VAL A 177 -12.72 -12.96 1.92
CA VAL A 177 -12.43 -11.61 1.43
C VAL A 177 -10.97 -11.50 1.02
N VAL A 178 -10.71 -10.85 -0.11
CA VAL A 178 -9.35 -10.59 -0.60
C VAL A 178 -9.15 -9.09 -0.77
N ALA A 179 -8.19 -8.52 -0.05
CA ALA A 179 -7.78 -7.12 -0.16
C ALA A 179 -6.32 -7.02 -0.61
N ILE A 180 -6.06 -6.22 -1.61
CA ILE A 180 -4.78 -6.15 -2.31
C ILE A 180 -4.26 -4.72 -2.27
N ALA A 181 -2.96 -4.53 -2.04
CA ALA A 181 -2.30 -3.27 -2.22
C ALA A 181 -1.24 -3.36 -3.33
N ALA A 182 -1.21 -2.36 -4.20
CA ALA A 182 -0.29 -2.34 -5.33
C ALA A 182 0.08 -0.92 -5.76
N LEU A 183 1.19 -0.80 -6.50
CA LEU A 183 1.53 0.39 -7.25
C LEU A 183 0.64 0.53 -8.51
N PRO A 184 0.48 1.75 -9.06
CA PRO A 184 -0.27 1.97 -10.29
C PRO A 184 0.20 1.13 -11.48
N SER A 185 1.47 0.71 -11.50
CA SER A 185 2.03 -0.19 -12.51
C SER A 185 1.33 -1.56 -12.60
N LEU A 186 0.59 -1.99 -11.57
CA LEU A 186 -0.23 -3.19 -11.66
C LEU A 186 -1.33 -3.05 -12.73
N ARG A 187 -1.90 -1.83 -12.90
CA ARG A 187 -2.89 -1.56 -13.97
C ARG A 187 -2.34 -1.74 -15.37
N GLU A 188 -1.04 -1.54 -15.57
CA GLU A 188 -0.39 -1.73 -16.87
C GLU A 188 -0.24 -3.20 -17.25
N LYS A 189 -0.40 -4.10 -16.28
CA LYS A 189 -0.45 -5.54 -16.51
C LYS A 189 -1.81 -6.03 -17.03
N ARG A 190 -2.82 -5.13 -17.18
CA ARG A 190 -4.14 -5.48 -17.73
C ARG A 190 -4.02 -6.09 -19.12
N GLY A 191 -4.99 -6.92 -19.49
CA GLY A 191 -4.99 -7.68 -20.72
C GLY A 191 -4.23 -9.00 -20.57
N LYS A 192 -3.14 -9.19 -21.33
CA LYS A 192 -2.44 -10.48 -21.38
C LYS A 192 -1.73 -10.91 -20.08
N ARG A 193 -1.53 -9.99 -19.12
CA ARG A 193 -0.70 -10.21 -17.91
C ARG A 193 -1.47 -10.19 -16.60
N LEU A 194 -2.68 -9.65 -16.58
CA LEU A 194 -3.53 -9.65 -15.40
C LEU A 194 -4.70 -10.59 -15.63
N PRO A 195 -4.95 -11.57 -14.73
CA PRO A 195 -6.10 -12.48 -14.84
C PRO A 195 -7.42 -11.71 -14.83
N THR A 196 -8.40 -12.22 -15.56
CA THR A 196 -9.74 -11.61 -15.68
C THR A 196 -10.41 -11.40 -14.33
N TYR A 197 -10.20 -12.30 -13.37
CA TYR A 197 -10.73 -12.15 -12.02
C TYR A 197 -10.21 -10.90 -11.32
N LEU A 198 -8.90 -10.63 -11.40
CA LEU A 198 -8.29 -9.42 -10.84
C LEU A 198 -8.64 -8.16 -11.65
N GLU A 199 -8.87 -8.28 -12.98
CA GLU A 199 -9.36 -7.15 -13.77
C GLU A 199 -10.75 -6.67 -13.35
N ARG A 200 -11.59 -7.59 -12.88
CA ARG A 200 -12.95 -7.34 -12.39
C ARG A 200 -13.01 -6.93 -10.91
N ALA A 201 -11.87 -6.87 -10.24
CA ALA A 201 -11.77 -6.40 -8.86
C ALA A 201 -12.30 -4.97 -8.71
N GLU A 202 -12.62 -4.60 -7.50
CA GLU A 202 -12.96 -3.23 -7.15
C GLU A 202 -11.69 -2.43 -6.90
N TRP A 203 -11.44 -1.43 -7.75
CA TRP A 203 -10.19 -0.66 -7.77
C TRP A 203 -10.36 0.66 -7.04
N HIS A 204 -9.68 0.81 -5.92
CA HIS A 204 -9.68 2.01 -5.09
C HIS A 204 -8.36 2.79 -5.25
N PRO A 205 -8.36 3.93 -5.97
CA PRO A 205 -7.19 4.78 -6.05
C PRO A 205 -6.96 5.49 -4.72
N LEU A 206 -5.75 5.34 -4.16
CA LEU A 206 -5.32 6.09 -2.99
C LEU A 206 -4.37 7.20 -3.42
N GLU A 207 -4.75 8.42 -3.09
CA GLU A 207 -4.01 9.65 -3.41
C GLU A 207 -3.59 10.37 -2.12
N SER A 208 -3.00 11.56 -2.24
CA SER A 208 -2.78 12.45 -1.10
C SER A 208 -4.10 12.72 -0.37
N LEU A 209 -4.03 12.93 0.93
CA LEU A 209 -5.22 13.20 1.75
C LEU A 209 -5.77 14.60 1.44
N PRO A 210 -7.10 14.77 1.42
CA PRO A 210 -7.73 16.08 1.47
C PRO A 210 -7.29 16.87 2.71
N ASN A 211 -7.37 18.18 2.66
CA ASN A 211 -6.86 19.04 3.75
C ASN A 211 -7.46 18.73 5.13
N SER A 212 -8.76 18.39 5.20
CA SER A 212 -9.42 17.97 6.45
C SER A 212 -8.78 16.74 7.05
N ASP A 213 -8.64 15.70 6.24
CA ASP A 213 -8.12 14.40 6.64
C ASP A 213 -6.61 14.46 6.93
N ALA A 214 -5.87 15.25 6.15
CA ALA A 214 -4.46 15.53 6.38
C ALA A 214 -4.25 16.22 7.74
N ARG A 215 -5.13 17.17 8.09
CA ARG A 215 -5.11 17.84 9.39
C ARG A 215 -5.39 16.87 10.52
N GLU A 216 -6.42 16.04 10.40
CA GLU A 216 -6.74 15.02 11.39
C GLU A 216 -5.59 14.02 11.56
N ALA A 217 -5.00 13.55 10.44
CA ALA A 217 -3.86 12.63 10.46
C ALA A 217 -2.63 13.22 11.19
N LEU A 218 -2.42 14.54 11.09
CA LEU A 218 -1.32 15.25 11.74
C LEU A 218 -1.62 15.54 13.21
N THR A 219 -2.79 16.11 13.52
CA THR A 219 -3.10 16.66 14.84
C THR A 219 -3.69 15.62 15.81
N GLY A 220 -4.44 14.64 15.28
CA GLY A 220 -5.13 13.63 16.08
C GLY A 220 -4.19 12.79 16.95
N PRO A 221 -3.12 12.19 16.42
CA PRO A 221 -2.16 11.43 17.22
C PRO A 221 -1.49 12.27 18.30
N ALA A 222 -1.17 13.52 18.02
CA ALA A 222 -0.55 14.45 18.97
C ALA A 222 -1.48 14.76 20.14
N ALA A 223 -2.76 15.06 19.83
CA ALA A 223 -3.78 15.32 20.85
C ALA A 223 -4.05 14.08 21.74
N GLN A 224 -4.20 12.89 21.12
CA GLN A 224 -4.37 11.62 21.86
C GLN A 224 -3.19 11.29 22.79
N SER A 225 -1.99 11.76 22.43
CA SER A 225 -0.77 11.58 23.23
C SER A 225 -0.56 12.70 24.26
N GLY A 226 -1.55 13.55 24.48
CA GLY A 226 -1.54 14.60 25.51
C GLY A 226 -0.74 15.85 25.15
N ARG A 227 -0.36 16.04 23.86
CA ARG A 227 0.34 17.23 23.39
C ARG A 227 -0.32 17.76 22.12
N PRO A 228 -1.44 18.49 22.23
CA PRO A 228 -2.16 19.02 21.08
C PRO A 228 -1.30 19.99 20.27
N MET A 229 -1.63 20.12 19.00
CA MET A 229 -0.95 21.04 18.07
C MET A 229 -1.81 22.28 17.84
N THR A 230 -1.18 23.47 17.84
CA THR A 230 -1.87 24.71 17.51
C THR A 230 -2.22 24.76 16.01
N SER A 231 -3.23 25.54 15.65
CA SER A 231 -3.66 25.66 14.24
C SER A 231 -2.53 26.18 13.35
N GLU A 232 -1.78 27.18 13.82
CA GLU A 232 -0.67 27.78 13.09
C GLU A 232 0.48 26.78 12.85
N ALA A 233 0.78 25.93 13.85
CA ALA A 233 1.74 24.85 13.70
C ALA A 233 1.28 23.81 12.67
N ALA A 234 0.01 23.43 12.75
CA ALA A 234 -0.59 22.48 11.81
C ALA A 234 -0.59 23.05 10.37
N ASP A 235 -0.96 24.30 10.17
CA ASP A 235 -0.97 24.95 8.86
C ASP A 235 0.43 24.97 8.22
N LEU A 236 1.45 25.31 9.00
CA LEU A 236 2.83 25.31 8.54
C LEU A 236 3.27 23.89 8.11
N LEU A 237 3.03 22.88 8.93
CA LEU A 237 3.45 21.51 8.66
C LEU A 237 2.67 20.86 7.50
N LEU A 238 1.39 21.17 7.37
CA LEU A 238 0.57 20.71 6.24
C LEU A 238 1.02 21.34 4.91
N SER A 239 1.43 22.61 4.93
CA SER A 239 1.99 23.25 3.73
C SER A 239 3.26 22.55 3.21
N GLN A 240 4.06 21.97 4.10
CA GLN A 240 5.25 21.19 3.74
C GLN A 240 4.91 19.80 3.22
N SER A 241 3.81 19.20 3.70
CA SER A 241 3.45 17.81 3.37
C SER A 241 2.67 17.65 2.06
N GLY A 242 1.98 18.71 1.60
CA GLY A 242 1.09 18.63 0.42
C GLY A 242 0.00 17.56 0.55
N GLY A 243 -0.41 17.21 1.77
CA GLY A 243 -1.38 16.13 2.03
C GLY A 243 -0.81 14.72 1.84
N TYR A 244 0.47 14.58 1.55
CA TYR A 244 1.12 13.27 1.34
C TYR A 244 1.31 12.54 2.68
N PRO A 245 0.69 11.36 2.90
CA PRO A 245 0.67 10.70 4.20
C PRO A 245 2.04 10.46 4.81
N TYR A 246 3.03 10.04 4.01
CA TYR A 246 4.41 9.87 4.49
C TYR A 246 4.99 11.19 4.99
N ALA A 247 4.83 12.29 4.24
CA ALA A 247 5.33 13.59 4.64
C ALA A 247 4.60 14.13 5.89
N ILE A 248 3.30 13.84 6.04
CA ILE A 248 2.55 14.16 7.25
C ILE A 248 3.13 13.45 8.47
N GLN A 249 3.46 12.17 8.35
CA GLN A 249 4.08 11.41 9.44
C GLN A 249 5.48 11.93 9.79
N VAL A 250 6.30 12.24 8.80
CA VAL A 250 7.62 12.85 8.99
C VAL A 250 7.48 14.20 9.70
N ALA A 251 6.56 15.05 9.24
CA ALA A 251 6.30 16.35 9.84
C ALA A 251 5.83 16.23 11.31
N GLY A 252 4.87 15.34 11.57
CA GLY A 252 4.38 15.08 12.93
C GLY A 252 5.48 14.55 13.84
N HIS A 253 6.32 13.63 13.35
CA HIS A 253 7.44 13.06 14.10
C HIS A 253 8.45 14.15 14.53
N PHE A 254 8.89 14.98 13.61
CA PHE A 254 9.89 16.02 13.94
C PHE A 254 9.31 17.14 14.80
N ALA A 255 8.05 17.55 14.56
CA ALA A 255 7.37 18.52 15.40
C ALA A 255 7.19 18.02 16.85
N TRP A 256 6.80 16.74 17.00
CA TRP A 256 6.71 16.09 18.31
C TRP A 256 8.05 16.08 19.07
N ARG A 257 9.13 15.77 18.36
CA ARG A 257 10.49 15.78 18.95
C ARG A 257 10.95 17.19 19.32
N SER A 258 10.65 18.20 18.47
CA SER A 258 11.02 19.58 18.73
C SER A 258 10.27 20.22 19.90
N SER A 259 9.10 19.68 20.26
CA SER A 259 8.26 20.17 21.37
C SER A 259 8.46 19.39 22.68
N THR A 260 9.56 18.64 22.81
CA THR A 260 9.84 17.86 24.03
C THR A 260 9.89 18.77 25.27
N GLY A 261 9.10 18.44 26.30
CA GLY A 261 8.97 19.23 27.52
C GLY A 261 7.91 20.34 27.46
N SER A 262 7.17 20.48 26.37
CA SER A 262 6.05 21.41 26.22
C SER A 262 4.71 20.71 26.32
N ASP A 263 3.68 21.42 26.76
CA ASP A 263 2.30 20.90 26.85
C ASP A 263 1.56 20.93 25.52
N ALA A 264 2.08 21.68 24.53
CA ALA A 264 1.51 21.80 23.18
C ALA A 264 2.62 21.88 22.12
N ILE A 265 2.26 21.55 20.89
CA ILE A 265 3.11 21.77 19.71
C ILE A 265 2.73 23.13 19.10
N GLU A 266 3.57 24.11 19.33
CA GLU A 266 3.39 25.48 18.86
C GLU A 266 4.12 25.74 17.54
N VAL A 267 3.84 26.86 16.87
CA VAL A 267 4.43 27.20 15.56
C VAL A 267 5.96 27.27 15.59
N GLU A 268 6.57 27.66 16.70
CA GLU A 268 8.04 27.70 16.83
C GLU A 268 8.64 26.28 16.84
N HIS A 269 7.96 25.31 17.43
CA HIS A 269 8.36 23.91 17.35
C HIS A 269 8.26 23.38 15.91
N ALA A 270 7.19 23.78 15.20
CA ALA A 270 7.02 23.43 13.79
C ALA A 270 8.13 24.06 12.92
N ARG A 271 8.47 25.34 13.10
CA ARG A 271 9.58 26.01 12.40
C ARG A 271 10.92 25.32 12.64
N THR A 272 11.17 24.93 13.87
CA THR A 272 12.39 24.17 14.24
C THR A 272 12.44 22.80 13.57
N ALA A 273 11.29 22.18 13.29
CA ALA A 273 11.19 20.88 12.64
C ALA A 273 11.42 20.95 11.11
N VAL A 274 11.05 22.07 10.44
CA VAL A 274 11.07 22.20 8.96
C VAL A 274 12.38 21.74 8.32
N PRO A 275 13.58 22.18 8.75
CA PRO A 275 14.83 21.78 8.09
C PRO A 275 15.06 20.26 8.14
N ARG A 276 14.59 19.59 9.19
CA ARG A 276 14.71 18.12 9.34
C ARG A 276 13.71 17.38 8.47
N ILE A 277 12.49 17.94 8.33
CA ILE A 277 11.46 17.42 7.44
C ILE A 277 11.96 17.46 6.00
N GLU A 278 12.48 18.61 5.57
CA GLU A 278 13.06 18.80 4.24
C GLU A 278 14.19 17.82 3.98
N ALA A 279 15.13 17.68 4.93
CA ALA A 279 16.25 16.75 4.78
C ALA A 279 15.82 15.29 4.67
N ASP A 280 14.79 14.86 5.41
CA ASP A 280 14.25 13.49 5.32
C ASP A 280 13.57 13.24 3.97
N LEU A 281 12.76 14.20 3.49
CA LEU A 281 12.13 14.12 2.17
C LEU A 281 13.15 14.16 1.04
N ASP A 282 14.20 14.96 1.17
CA ASP A 282 15.31 15.01 0.21
C ASP A 282 16.01 13.67 0.08
N GLN A 283 16.26 12.97 1.17
CA GLN A 283 16.83 11.62 1.14
C GLN A 283 15.95 10.63 0.36
N LEU A 284 14.63 10.72 0.53
CA LEU A 284 13.67 9.91 -0.22
C LEU A 284 13.77 10.19 -1.72
N PHE A 285 13.81 11.47 -2.12
CA PHE A 285 13.91 11.87 -3.52
C PHE A 285 15.26 11.51 -4.12
N LEU A 286 16.34 11.75 -3.38
CA LEU A 286 17.71 11.44 -3.79
C LEU A 286 17.86 9.94 -4.08
N SER A 287 17.37 9.07 -3.21
CA SER A 287 17.38 7.61 -3.43
C SER A 287 16.72 7.19 -4.75
N ARG A 288 15.64 7.89 -5.17
CA ARG A 288 14.96 7.63 -6.45
C ARG A 288 15.75 8.17 -7.64
N TRP A 289 16.35 9.34 -7.46
CA TRP A 289 17.16 9.99 -8.47
C TRP A 289 18.44 9.21 -8.76
N ASP A 290 19.18 8.81 -7.72
CA ASP A 290 20.43 8.06 -7.85
C ASP A 290 20.22 6.64 -8.40
N GLY A 291 19.04 6.06 -8.18
CA GLY A 291 18.64 4.80 -8.81
C GLY A 291 18.32 4.91 -10.31
N ALA A 292 18.28 6.13 -10.87
CA ALA A 292 18.06 6.39 -12.28
C ALA A 292 19.40 6.58 -13.01
N SER A 293 19.54 6.02 -14.22
CA SER A 293 20.68 6.30 -15.10
C SER A 293 20.66 7.76 -15.60
N ALA A 294 21.77 8.29 -16.09
CA ALA A 294 21.85 9.66 -16.61
C ALA A 294 20.75 9.97 -17.64
N ARG A 295 20.47 9.05 -18.57
CA ARG A 295 19.39 9.21 -19.55
C ARG A 295 17.99 9.17 -18.91
N GLU A 296 17.80 8.37 -17.86
CA GLU A 296 16.54 8.36 -17.10
C GLU A 296 16.38 9.65 -16.29
N GLN A 297 17.47 10.23 -15.76
CA GLN A 297 17.45 11.51 -15.06
C GLN A 297 17.09 12.67 -16.02
N GLU A 298 17.63 12.66 -17.25
CA GLU A 298 17.22 13.60 -18.30
C GLU A 298 15.71 13.50 -18.60
N TYR A 299 15.18 12.26 -18.70
CA TYR A 299 13.75 12.02 -18.88
C TYR A 299 12.91 12.54 -17.71
N LEU A 300 13.35 12.31 -16.47
CA LEU A 300 12.69 12.80 -15.26
C LEU A 300 12.71 14.34 -15.19
N SER A 301 13.80 14.98 -15.60
CA SER A 301 13.92 16.44 -15.65
C SER A 301 12.96 17.04 -16.67
N ALA A 302 12.89 16.45 -17.87
CA ALA A 302 11.95 16.86 -18.90
C ALA A 302 10.49 16.69 -18.43
N LEU A 303 10.16 15.55 -17.80
CA LEU A 303 8.83 15.31 -17.24
C LEU A 303 8.48 16.35 -16.16
N ALA A 304 9.40 16.64 -15.24
CA ALA A 304 9.20 17.61 -14.18
C ALA A 304 8.94 19.04 -14.71
N THR A 305 9.60 19.39 -15.81
CA THR A 305 9.40 20.68 -16.51
C THR A 305 8.05 20.72 -17.22
N VAL A 306 7.68 19.65 -17.95
CA VAL A 306 6.40 19.58 -18.67
C VAL A 306 5.20 19.66 -17.71
N GLN A 307 5.30 19.06 -16.51
CA GLN A 307 4.26 19.08 -15.49
C GLN A 307 3.96 20.49 -14.94
N GLN A 308 4.77 21.50 -15.22
CA GLN A 308 4.45 22.90 -14.86
C GLN A 308 3.34 23.50 -15.74
N HIS A 309 3.15 22.95 -16.95
CA HIS A 309 2.29 23.52 -17.97
C HIS A 309 1.22 22.57 -18.49
N VAL A 310 1.35 21.26 -18.17
CA VAL A 310 0.47 20.20 -18.63
C VAL A 310 0.09 19.32 -17.45
N ASP A 311 -1.16 19.29 -17.07
CA ASP A 311 -1.66 18.50 -15.94
C ASP A 311 -1.51 16.99 -16.18
N GLU A 312 -1.77 16.53 -17.41
CA GLU A 312 -1.67 15.12 -17.84
C GLU A 312 -0.63 14.96 -18.96
N PRO A 313 0.68 15.11 -18.63
CA PRO A 313 1.75 14.97 -19.62
C PRO A 313 1.88 13.52 -20.11
N ASN A 314 1.91 13.32 -21.40
CA ASN A 314 2.14 12.02 -22.02
C ASN A 314 3.58 11.86 -22.51
N GLY A 315 3.94 10.65 -22.99
CA GLY A 315 5.27 10.39 -23.50
C GLY A 315 5.68 11.26 -24.70
N GLY A 316 4.73 11.74 -25.48
CA GLY A 316 4.99 12.68 -26.59
C GLY A 316 5.40 14.07 -26.10
N HIS A 317 4.75 14.58 -25.05
CA HIS A 317 5.14 15.87 -24.44
C HIS A 317 6.57 15.82 -23.88
N VAL A 318 6.94 14.72 -23.21
CA VAL A 318 8.28 14.56 -22.63
C VAL A 318 9.33 14.39 -23.75
N ALA A 319 9.02 13.64 -24.82
CA ALA A 319 9.88 13.47 -25.96
C ALA A 319 10.14 14.81 -26.68
N ALA A 320 9.09 15.62 -26.88
CA ALA A 320 9.21 16.96 -27.44
C ALA A 320 10.09 17.88 -26.61
N ALA A 321 9.98 17.82 -25.26
CA ALA A 321 10.84 18.59 -24.35
C ALA A 321 12.31 18.14 -24.41
N LEU A 322 12.56 16.86 -24.74
CA LEU A 322 13.93 16.33 -24.99
C LEU A 322 14.45 16.61 -26.40
N GLY A 323 13.60 17.11 -27.32
CA GLY A 323 13.97 17.26 -28.72
C GLY A 323 14.10 15.94 -29.48
N GLU A 324 13.45 14.88 -29.02
CA GLU A 324 13.56 13.51 -29.54
C GLU A 324 12.22 12.94 -30.03
N ALA A 325 12.28 11.89 -30.85
CA ALA A 325 11.09 11.17 -31.26
C ALA A 325 10.56 10.32 -30.09
N THR A 326 9.24 10.22 -29.95
CA THR A 326 8.57 9.47 -28.87
C THR A 326 9.05 8.01 -28.77
N GLN A 327 9.28 7.36 -29.91
CA GLN A 327 9.77 5.96 -29.95
C GLN A 327 11.20 5.84 -29.40
N ALA A 328 12.06 6.85 -29.63
CA ALA A 328 13.44 6.84 -29.17
C ALA A 328 13.59 6.87 -27.66
N VAL A 329 12.61 7.44 -26.93
CA VAL A 329 12.64 7.60 -25.47
C VAL A 329 11.61 6.73 -24.73
N SER A 330 10.79 5.98 -25.45
CA SER A 330 9.72 5.16 -24.85
C SER A 330 10.24 4.12 -23.86
N TYR A 331 11.42 3.54 -24.13
CA TYR A 331 12.07 2.57 -23.26
C TYR A 331 12.47 3.16 -21.90
N LEU A 332 12.82 4.46 -21.85
CA LEU A 332 13.14 5.16 -20.60
C LEU A 332 11.91 5.26 -19.71
N ARG A 333 10.78 5.67 -20.30
CA ARG A 333 9.49 5.67 -19.62
C ARG A 333 9.17 4.32 -19.02
N ASP A 334 9.24 3.27 -19.83
CA ASP A 334 8.86 1.91 -19.43
C ASP A 334 9.78 1.38 -18.31
N ARG A 335 11.07 1.72 -18.35
CA ARG A 335 12.02 1.40 -17.28
C ARG A 335 11.73 2.17 -15.99
N LEU A 336 11.43 3.47 -16.08
CA LEU A 336 11.10 4.31 -14.93
C LEU A 336 9.79 3.87 -14.26
N ILE A 337 8.79 3.45 -15.05
CA ILE A 337 7.57 2.85 -14.55
C ILE A 337 7.88 1.52 -13.82
N LYS A 338 8.69 0.65 -14.44
CA LYS A 338 9.12 -0.62 -13.82
C LYS A 338 9.89 -0.40 -12.52
N LYS A 339 10.73 0.63 -12.45
CA LYS A 339 11.44 1.03 -11.23
C LYS A 339 10.51 1.63 -10.16
N GLY A 340 9.28 1.96 -10.51
CA GLY A 340 8.34 2.65 -9.60
C GLY A 340 8.77 4.08 -9.27
N THR A 341 9.40 4.78 -10.22
CA THR A 341 9.74 6.21 -10.09
C THR A 341 8.62 7.09 -10.62
N ILE A 342 8.03 6.69 -11.75
CA ILE A 342 6.86 7.33 -12.35
C ILE A 342 5.74 6.31 -12.56
N TYR A 343 4.53 6.79 -12.81
CA TYR A 343 3.38 5.96 -13.16
C TYR A 343 2.52 6.65 -14.22
N ARG A 344 1.64 5.87 -14.84
CA ARG A 344 0.62 6.38 -15.74
C ARG A 344 -0.69 6.52 -14.98
N SER A 345 -1.30 7.72 -15.03
CA SER A 345 -2.61 7.98 -14.46
C SER A 345 -3.72 7.23 -15.23
N ALA A 346 -4.93 7.21 -14.70
CA ALA A 346 -6.10 6.66 -15.41
C ALA A 346 -6.41 7.46 -16.68
N ALA A 347 -6.10 8.75 -16.71
CA ALA A 347 -6.23 9.62 -17.89
C ALA A 347 -5.10 9.44 -18.92
N GLY A 348 -4.07 8.66 -18.59
CA GLY A 348 -2.94 8.34 -19.45
C GLY A 348 -1.72 9.25 -19.29
N GLY A 349 -1.77 10.22 -18.39
CA GLY A 349 -0.66 11.11 -18.05
C GLY A 349 0.44 10.40 -17.27
N LEU A 350 1.65 10.98 -17.31
CA LEU A 350 2.81 10.47 -16.59
C LEU A 350 3.06 11.33 -15.35
N HIS A 351 3.15 10.69 -14.18
CA HIS A 351 3.37 11.37 -12.91
C HIS A 351 4.48 10.70 -12.11
N PHE A 352 5.15 11.49 -11.28
CA PHE A 352 6.04 10.92 -10.27
C PHE A 352 5.23 10.15 -9.21
N ILE A 353 5.72 8.97 -8.82
CA ILE A 353 5.08 8.17 -7.77
C ILE A 353 5.18 8.84 -6.40
N THR A 354 6.27 9.57 -6.15
CA THR A 354 6.47 10.28 -4.89
C THR A 354 6.03 11.74 -5.04
N PRO A 355 4.95 12.17 -4.37
CA PRO A 355 4.53 13.57 -4.38
C PRO A 355 5.67 14.51 -3.95
N GLY A 356 5.77 15.66 -4.60
CA GLY A 356 6.85 16.63 -4.37
C GLY A 356 8.13 16.40 -5.18
N MET A 357 8.37 15.19 -5.69
CA MET A 357 9.59 14.87 -6.43
C MET A 357 9.75 15.70 -7.71
N ALA A 358 8.67 16.05 -8.41
CA ALA A 358 8.75 16.88 -9.60
C ALA A 358 9.35 18.27 -9.30
N ARG A 359 8.93 18.89 -8.19
CA ARG A 359 9.50 20.17 -7.72
C ARG A 359 10.97 20.00 -7.37
N TRP A 360 11.29 18.99 -6.58
CA TRP A 360 12.65 18.70 -6.15
C TRP A 360 13.61 18.48 -7.35
N VAL A 361 13.18 17.74 -8.38
CA VAL A 361 13.95 17.53 -9.62
C VAL A 361 14.23 18.85 -10.32
N ARG A 362 13.23 19.72 -10.45
CA ARG A 362 13.42 21.04 -11.08
C ARG A 362 14.42 21.90 -10.32
N ASP A 363 14.25 22.01 -9.00
CA ASP A 363 15.12 22.82 -8.15
C ASP A 363 16.60 22.34 -8.26
N ARG A 364 16.81 21.03 -8.35
CA ARG A 364 18.14 20.42 -8.49
C ARG A 364 18.75 20.57 -9.90
N THR A 365 17.96 20.69 -10.94
CA THR A 365 18.44 20.78 -12.33
C THR A 365 18.43 22.21 -12.88
N ALA A 366 18.03 23.19 -12.07
CA ALA A 366 18.08 24.61 -12.41
C ALA A 366 19.49 25.24 -12.20
N ASP A 367 20.37 24.55 -11.47
CA ASP A 367 21.80 24.86 -11.28
C ASP A 367 22.67 24.21 -12.37
#